data_6eef5b9ef2ee9e3cc2bc3d3d3c9e4e42
#
_entry.id   6eef5b9ef2ee9e3cc2bc3d3d3c9e4e42
#
_cell.length_a   1.000
_cell.length_b   1.000
_cell.length_c   1.000
_cell.angle_alpha   90.00
_cell.angle_beta   90.00
_cell.angle_gamma   90.00
#
_symmetry.space_group_name_H-M   'P 1'
#
loop_
_entity.id
_entity.type
_entity.pdbx_description
1 polymer ?
#
loop_
_entity_poly.entity_id
_entity_poly.type
_entity_poly.pdbx_seq_one_letter_code
_entity_poly.pdbx_strand_id
1 'polypeptide(L)'
;MLNSLYIKAIAKRGTIKEIIPNTESKLSIEDYWEDKKIFESPAKFSIGAGDGSYNKKKFLNSNFYAVAAESLIFDNELKQIEYCDLEQIEPVSFLDELLSYYMSIFELKCSLRAIRDYNVDYYYIDGSIYGDLLNPYPKGAKSPFNFKEDISGDVLDRFVKAIHEMEDDGLSFMKIKKHPLLKPFNKNIYERDLYLSSFERLLVLKELLEYPKQIISISKSSSANDIFESNIPDIAIFDKYTTKQGISSKILYLTVSNKVNVTFPVYDKFFKELIFTVFYARLEDNKSVLKIELPYEASRDEVYSIVEKIKKYSTDGYPYLLNKAHNDVVITDRNIKELIKIAKINEKTNREMLG
;
A
#
# COMPACT_ATOMS: atom_id res chain seq x y z
N MET A 1 16.83 18.10 -22.24
CA MET A 1 17.86 17.56 -21.31
C MET A 1 19.22 18.05 -21.76
N LEU A 2 20.16 18.35 -20.85
CA LEU A 2 21.47 18.90 -21.19
C LEU A 2 22.38 17.85 -21.84
N ASN A 3 22.99 18.15 -22.99
CA ASN A 3 23.91 17.24 -23.69
C ASN A 3 25.07 16.75 -22.80
N SER A 4 25.53 17.62 -21.86
CA SER A 4 26.56 17.25 -20.88
C SER A 4 26.19 16.06 -19.98
N LEU A 5 24.90 15.80 -19.73
CA LEU A 5 24.47 14.62 -18.96
C LEU A 5 24.66 13.32 -19.76
N TYR A 6 24.41 13.35 -21.07
CA TYR A 6 24.66 12.19 -21.93
C TYR A 6 26.16 11.88 -21.99
N ILE A 7 27.01 12.91 -22.16
CA ILE A 7 28.47 12.75 -22.18
C ILE A 7 28.96 12.17 -20.84
N LYS A 8 28.44 12.68 -19.70
CA LYS A 8 28.77 12.12 -18.38
C LYS A 8 28.29 10.68 -18.19
N ALA A 9 27.12 10.36 -18.70
CA ALA A 9 26.60 8.99 -18.62
C ALA A 9 27.50 8.02 -19.42
N ILE A 10 27.93 8.40 -20.61
CA ILE A 10 28.87 7.63 -21.42
C ILE A 10 30.20 7.47 -20.70
N ALA A 11 30.78 8.55 -20.20
CA ALA A 11 32.05 8.55 -19.47
C ALA A 11 32.03 7.69 -18.19
N LYS A 12 30.87 7.64 -17.52
CA LYS A 12 30.69 6.87 -16.27
C LYS A 12 30.16 5.45 -16.48
N ARG A 13 29.88 5.03 -17.72
CA ARG A 13 29.30 3.73 -18.00
C ARG A 13 30.09 2.56 -17.40
N GLY A 14 31.43 2.63 -17.39
CA GLY A 14 32.30 1.61 -16.80
C GLY A 14 32.48 1.71 -15.28
N THR A 15 32.06 2.83 -14.66
CA THR A 15 32.21 3.07 -13.21
C THR A 15 30.89 2.95 -12.46
N ILE A 16 29.74 2.98 -13.16
CA ILE A 16 28.43 2.68 -12.59
C ILE A 16 28.34 1.16 -12.46
N LYS A 17 28.67 0.67 -11.29
CA LYS A 17 28.64 -0.77 -10.99
C LYS A 17 27.23 -1.20 -10.63
N GLU A 18 26.92 -2.46 -10.93
CA GLU A 18 25.76 -3.12 -10.39
C GLU A 18 25.83 -3.13 -8.84
N ILE A 19 24.74 -2.77 -8.18
CA ILE A 19 24.67 -2.76 -6.72
C ILE A 19 24.69 -4.17 -6.15
N ILE A 20 24.18 -5.16 -6.90
CA ILE A 20 24.24 -6.57 -6.53
C ILE A 20 25.54 -7.14 -7.15
N PRO A 21 26.60 -7.32 -6.36
CA PRO A 21 27.84 -7.89 -6.88
C PRO A 21 27.57 -9.33 -7.35
N ASN A 22 28.28 -9.74 -8.41
CA ASN A 22 28.39 -11.15 -8.77
C ASN A 22 29.23 -11.86 -7.71
N THR A 23 28.69 -11.99 -6.52
CA THR A 23 29.30 -12.80 -5.45
C THR A 23 28.99 -14.26 -5.73
N GLU A 24 29.73 -14.84 -6.67
CA GLU A 24 29.70 -16.29 -6.95
C GLU A 24 30.08 -17.17 -5.76
N SER A 25 30.43 -16.58 -4.61
CA SER A 25 31.24 -17.34 -3.66
C SER A 25 30.56 -17.80 -2.38
N LYS A 26 29.26 -17.53 -2.09
CA LYS A 26 28.71 -18.00 -0.78
C LYS A 26 27.20 -18.24 -0.66
N LEU A 27 26.38 -17.93 -1.63
CA LEU A 27 24.94 -18.19 -1.56
C LEU A 27 24.59 -19.32 -2.54
N SER A 28 24.41 -20.53 -2.03
CA SER A 28 23.69 -21.57 -2.75
C SER A 28 22.22 -21.17 -2.78
N ILE A 29 21.81 -20.47 -3.83
CA ILE A 29 20.39 -20.03 -3.98
C ILE A 29 19.44 -21.24 -3.97
N GLU A 30 19.95 -22.41 -4.36
CA GLU A 30 19.24 -23.69 -4.39
C GLU A 30 18.73 -24.12 -3.00
N ASP A 31 19.39 -23.68 -1.92
CA ASP A 31 18.93 -23.95 -0.56
C ASP A 31 17.72 -23.08 -0.17
N TYR A 32 17.52 -21.98 -0.88
CA TYR A 32 16.50 -20.97 -0.58
C TYR A 32 15.36 -20.92 -1.60
N TRP A 33 15.49 -21.60 -2.74
CA TRP A 33 14.52 -21.59 -3.82
C TRP A 33 14.20 -22.98 -4.31
N GLU A 34 12.93 -23.29 -4.42
CA GLU A 34 12.43 -24.55 -4.97
C GLU A 34 11.88 -24.29 -6.37
N ASP A 35 12.63 -24.74 -7.40
CA ASP A 35 12.12 -24.77 -8.77
C ASP A 35 10.94 -25.73 -8.83
N LYS A 36 9.75 -25.20 -9.07
CA LYS A 36 8.53 -25.99 -9.11
C LYS A 36 7.58 -25.45 -10.13
N LYS A 37 7.09 -26.32 -11.00
CA LYS A 37 6.02 -25.97 -11.92
C LYS A 37 4.77 -25.63 -11.14
N ILE A 38 4.27 -24.40 -11.29
CA ILE A 38 3.05 -23.89 -10.66
C ILE A 38 1.91 -24.10 -11.64
N PHE A 39 0.92 -24.89 -11.24
CA PHE A 39 -0.31 -25.11 -12.00
C PHE A 39 -1.36 -24.09 -11.58
N GLU A 40 -2.33 -23.86 -12.45
CA GLU A 40 -3.50 -23.08 -12.11
C GLU A 40 -4.44 -23.91 -11.24
N SER A 41 -4.99 -23.28 -10.21
CA SER A 41 -5.99 -23.95 -9.37
C SER A 41 -7.22 -24.38 -10.21
N PRO A 42 -7.67 -25.63 -10.13
CA PRO A 42 -8.87 -26.06 -10.81
C PRO A 42 -10.16 -25.51 -10.18
N ALA A 43 -10.09 -25.03 -8.94
CA ALA A 43 -11.25 -24.51 -8.22
C ALA A 43 -11.81 -23.23 -8.88
N LYS A 44 -13.12 -23.05 -8.81
CA LYS A 44 -13.77 -21.77 -9.11
C LYS A 44 -13.83 -20.96 -7.82
N PHE A 45 -13.49 -19.70 -7.89
CA PHE A 45 -13.56 -18.75 -6.79
C PHE A 45 -13.60 -17.33 -7.34
N SER A 46 -14.20 -16.44 -6.57
CA SER A 46 -14.24 -15.01 -6.86
C SER A 46 -12.99 -14.32 -6.33
N ILE A 47 -12.54 -13.30 -7.03
CA ILE A 47 -11.40 -12.47 -6.60
C ILE A 47 -11.73 -11.00 -6.66
N GLY A 48 -11.16 -10.25 -5.71
CA GLY A 48 -11.09 -8.80 -5.75
C GLY A 48 -9.64 -8.33 -5.82
N ALA A 49 -9.41 -7.17 -6.38
CA ALA A 49 -8.12 -6.49 -6.33
C ALA A 49 -8.33 -4.99 -6.52
N GLY A 50 -7.53 -4.18 -5.86
CA GLY A 50 -7.66 -2.73 -5.98
C GLY A 50 -6.32 -2.02 -5.93
N ASP A 51 -6.35 -0.76 -6.35
CA ASP A 51 -5.23 0.17 -6.28
C ASP A 51 -5.76 1.59 -6.10
N GLY A 52 -4.89 2.50 -5.69
CA GLY A 52 -5.21 3.90 -5.51
C GLY A 52 -4.26 4.82 -6.26
N SER A 53 -4.70 6.06 -6.44
CA SER A 53 -3.90 7.10 -7.05
C SER A 53 -4.22 8.45 -6.43
N TYR A 54 -3.23 9.32 -6.35
CA TYR A 54 -3.46 10.73 -6.10
C TYR A 54 -2.57 11.58 -7.01
N ASN A 55 -3.03 12.79 -7.29
CA ASN A 55 -2.23 13.80 -7.95
C ASN A 55 -2.59 15.18 -7.43
N LYS A 56 -1.70 16.15 -7.60
CA LYS A 56 -1.86 17.51 -7.08
C LYS A 56 -1.30 18.57 -8.02
N LYS A 57 -1.83 19.78 -7.89
CA LYS A 57 -1.31 20.98 -8.54
C LYS A 57 -1.07 22.04 -7.48
N LYS A 58 0.17 22.56 -7.45
CA LYS A 58 0.54 23.68 -6.58
C LYS A 58 0.23 25.02 -7.25
N PHE A 59 -0.49 25.86 -6.53
CA PHE A 59 -0.69 27.28 -6.81
C PHE A 59 0.18 28.16 -5.89
N LEU A 60 0.04 29.47 -5.96
CA LEU A 60 0.81 30.41 -5.14
C LEU A 60 0.52 30.27 -3.64
N ASN A 61 -0.75 30.18 -3.30
CA ASN A 61 -1.28 30.19 -1.92
C ASN A 61 -2.01 28.92 -1.53
N SER A 62 -2.08 27.92 -2.41
CA SER A 62 -2.84 26.70 -2.19
C SER A 62 -2.27 25.51 -2.95
N ASN A 63 -2.82 24.34 -2.65
CA ASN A 63 -2.67 23.12 -3.46
C ASN A 63 -4.06 22.59 -3.78
N PHE A 64 -4.28 22.22 -5.02
CA PHE A 64 -5.42 21.41 -5.43
C PHE A 64 -4.97 19.96 -5.53
N TYR A 65 -5.76 19.04 -5.02
CA TYR A 65 -5.49 17.62 -5.15
C TYR A 65 -6.74 16.85 -5.59
N ALA A 66 -6.52 15.69 -6.15
CA ALA A 66 -7.51 14.64 -6.33
C ALA A 66 -6.91 13.32 -5.85
N VAL A 67 -7.72 12.50 -5.20
CA VAL A 67 -7.39 11.17 -4.72
C VAL A 67 -8.51 10.21 -5.10
N ALA A 68 -8.16 9.02 -5.53
CA ALA A 68 -9.11 7.97 -5.87
C ALA A 68 -8.55 6.60 -5.53
N ALA A 69 -9.42 5.65 -5.30
CA ALA A 69 -9.12 4.23 -5.26
C ALA A 69 -10.23 3.45 -5.95
N GLU A 70 -9.86 2.31 -6.50
CA GLU A 70 -10.74 1.40 -7.20
C GLU A 70 -10.52 -0.02 -6.70
N SER A 71 -11.61 -0.78 -6.58
CA SER A 71 -11.59 -2.24 -6.48
C SER A 71 -12.32 -2.86 -7.66
N LEU A 72 -11.66 -3.77 -8.32
CA LEU A 72 -12.22 -4.64 -9.33
C LEU A 72 -12.55 -6.00 -8.72
N ILE A 73 -13.73 -6.50 -8.99
CA ILE A 73 -14.23 -7.79 -8.50
C ILE A 73 -14.57 -8.64 -9.70
N PHE A 74 -14.05 -9.86 -9.72
CA PHE A 74 -14.35 -10.83 -10.75
C PHE A 74 -14.99 -12.09 -10.14
N ASP A 75 -16.26 -12.27 -10.46
CA ASP A 75 -17.06 -13.47 -10.18
C ASP A 75 -17.93 -13.74 -11.40
N ASN A 76 -17.38 -14.41 -12.42
CA ASN A 76 -17.95 -14.56 -13.78
C ASN A 76 -18.20 -13.25 -14.52
N GLU A 77 -18.47 -12.14 -13.84
CA GLU A 77 -18.62 -10.79 -14.35
C GLU A 77 -17.66 -9.85 -13.63
N LEU A 78 -17.20 -8.80 -14.31
CA LEU A 78 -16.38 -7.75 -13.72
C LEU A 78 -17.28 -6.68 -13.09
N LYS A 79 -17.09 -6.44 -11.80
CA LYS A 79 -17.74 -5.35 -11.03
C LYS A 79 -16.67 -4.40 -10.51
N GLN A 80 -17.09 -3.17 -10.21
CA GLN A 80 -16.20 -2.08 -9.79
C GLN A 80 -16.77 -1.37 -8.57
N ILE A 81 -15.90 -1.00 -7.64
CA ILE A 81 -16.17 -0.12 -6.50
C ILE A 81 -15.17 1.02 -6.58
N GLU A 82 -15.63 2.24 -6.41
CA GLU A 82 -14.79 3.43 -6.44
C GLU A 82 -15.03 4.31 -5.21
N TYR A 83 -13.94 4.90 -4.71
CA TYR A 83 -13.94 6.03 -3.79
C TYR A 83 -13.05 7.13 -4.35
N CYS A 84 -13.52 8.36 -4.28
CA CYS A 84 -12.71 9.51 -4.71
C CYS A 84 -13.05 10.76 -3.90
N ASP A 85 -12.06 11.66 -3.84
CA ASP A 85 -12.24 13.01 -3.28
C ASP A 85 -11.29 13.99 -3.98
N LEU A 86 -11.68 15.27 -3.99
CA LEU A 86 -10.85 16.36 -4.46
C LEU A 86 -11.11 17.62 -3.62
N GLU A 87 -10.05 18.33 -3.28
CA GLU A 87 -10.18 19.55 -2.49
C GLU A 87 -9.00 20.51 -2.78
N GLN A 88 -9.16 21.74 -2.34
CA GLN A 88 -8.13 22.75 -2.31
C GLN A 88 -7.71 23.02 -0.87
N ILE A 89 -6.42 22.94 -0.58
CA ILE A 89 -5.89 23.12 0.77
C ILE A 89 -4.73 24.13 0.77
N GLU A 90 -4.47 24.72 1.93
CA GLU A 90 -3.30 25.58 2.13
C GLU A 90 -1.99 24.80 1.94
N PRO A 91 -0.88 25.48 1.62
CA PRO A 91 0.41 24.81 1.43
C PRO A 91 0.92 24.18 2.73
N VAL A 92 1.17 22.87 2.71
CA VAL A 92 1.75 22.09 3.81
C VAL A 92 2.95 21.29 3.32
N SER A 93 3.95 21.12 4.18
CA SER A 93 5.22 20.45 3.81
C SER A 93 5.06 18.94 3.67
N PHE A 94 4.07 18.32 4.29
CA PHE A 94 3.79 16.89 4.31
C PHE A 94 2.58 16.49 3.46
N LEU A 95 2.24 17.29 2.45
CA LEU A 95 1.06 17.03 1.62
C LEU A 95 1.09 15.65 0.95
N ASP A 96 2.24 15.21 0.44
CA ASP A 96 2.35 13.89 -0.20
C ASP A 96 2.05 12.76 0.78
N GLU A 97 2.51 12.87 2.01
CA GLU A 97 2.24 11.90 3.04
C GLU A 97 0.74 11.89 3.41
N LEU A 98 0.14 13.07 3.54
CA LEU A 98 -1.30 13.19 3.80
C LEU A 98 -2.14 12.55 2.70
N LEU A 99 -1.84 12.85 1.43
CA LEU A 99 -2.54 12.27 0.29
C LEU A 99 -2.33 10.75 0.17
N SER A 100 -1.15 10.26 0.54
CA SER A 100 -0.88 8.83 0.63
C SER A 100 -1.78 8.14 1.67
N TYR A 101 -2.05 8.78 2.83
CA TYR A 101 -3.02 8.25 3.80
C TYR A 101 -4.44 8.27 3.25
N TYR A 102 -4.87 9.34 2.58
CA TYR A 102 -6.20 9.42 1.98
C TYR A 102 -6.42 8.31 0.96
N MET A 103 -5.45 8.12 0.08
CA MET A 103 -5.44 7.05 -0.91
C MET A 103 -5.55 5.68 -0.23
N SER A 104 -4.69 5.43 0.76
CA SER A 104 -4.70 4.15 1.48
C SER A 104 -6.02 3.88 2.24
N ILE A 105 -6.69 4.92 2.80
CA ILE A 105 -8.00 4.76 3.41
C ILE A 105 -9.02 4.30 2.36
N PHE A 106 -9.03 4.92 1.17
CA PHE A 106 -9.94 4.55 0.10
C PHE A 106 -9.67 3.14 -0.44
N GLU A 107 -8.40 2.76 -0.61
CA GLU A 107 -8.02 1.39 -0.99
C GLU A 107 -8.55 0.36 0.02
N LEU A 108 -8.33 0.61 1.32
CA LEU A 108 -8.79 -0.30 2.38
C LEU A 108 -10.34 -0.35 2.45
N LYS A 109 -11.03 0.77 2.26
CA LYS A 109 -12.50 0.80 2.22
C LYS A 109 -13.05 0.06 1.00
N CYS A 110 -12.46 0.25 -0.18
CA CYS A 110 -12.78 -0.54 -1.37
C CYS A 110 -12.61 -2.04 -1.12
N SER A 111 -11.48 -2.42 -0.49
CA SER A 111 -11.18 -3.82 -0.15
C SER A 111 -12.20 -4.41 0.83
N LEU A 112 -12.50 -3.67 1.89
CA LEU A 112 -13.46 -4.09 2.91
C LEU A 112 -14.85 -4.25 2.33
N ARG A 113 -15.27 -3.33 1.47
CA ARG A 113 -16.56 -3.41 0.77
C ARG A 113 -16.62 -4.58 -0.21
N ALA A 114 -15.52 -4.85 -0.94
CA ALA A 114 -15.44 -6.02 -1.81
C ALA A 114 -15.65 -7.33 -1.02
N ILE A 115 -15.08 -7.43 0.18
CA ILE A 115 -15.23 -8.59 1.04
C ILE A 115 -16.64 -8.67 1.64
N ARG A 116 -17.16 -7.57 2.20
CA ARG A 116 -18.45 -7.57 2.93
C ARG A 116 -19.67 -7.65 2.02
N ASP A 117 -19.69 -6.84 0.96
CA ASP A 117 -20.89 -6.67 0.12
C ASP A 117 -20.93 -7.68 -1.02
N TYR A 118 -19.75 -8.08 -1.52
CA TYR A 118 -19.64 -9.00 -2.66
C TYR A 118 -19.14 -10.38 -2.29
N ASN A 119 -18.73 -10.58 -1.02
CA ASN A 119 -18.31 -11.86 -0.47
C ASN A 119 -17.24 -12.56 -1.33
N VAL A 120 -16.22 -11.80 -1.79
CA VAL A 120 -15.13 -12.37 -2.58
C VAL A 120 -14.37 -13.41 -1.80
N ASP A 121 -13.99 -14.51 -2.45
CA ASP A 121 -13.22 -15.58 -1.79
C ASP A 121 -11.79 -15.12 -1.44
N TYR A 122 -11.18 -14.30 -2.32
CA TYR A 122 -9.84 -13.73 -2.12
C TYR A 122 -9.79 -12.29 -2.59
N TYR A 123 -9.05 -11.47 -1.85
CA TYR A 123 -8.76 -10.08 -2.20
C TYR A 123 -7.26 -9.84 -2.25
N TYR A 124 -6.78 -9.34 -3.38
CA TYR A 124 -5.36 -9.03 -3.60
C TYR A 124 -5.10 -7.56 -3.29
N ILE A 125 -4.15 -7.30 -2.40
CA ILE A 125 -3.70 -5.95 -2.03
C ILE A 125 -2.34 -5.72 -2.67
N ASP A 126 -2.16 -4.64 -3.42
CA ASP A 126 -0.85 -4.21 -3.91
C ASP A 126 -0.04 -3.61 -2.76
N GLY A 127 1.10 -4.19 -2.44
CA GLY A 127 1.97 -3.72 -1.37
C GLY A 127 2.09 -4.68 -0.19
N SER A 128 2.60 -4.18 0.93
CA SER A 128 2.95 -4.94 2.13
C SER A 128 2.19 -4.44 3.35
N ILE A 129 1.17 -5.16 3.81
CA ILE A 129 0.47 -4.84 5.07
C ILE A 129 1.42 -4.95 6.25
N TYR A 130 2.26 -5.98 6.28
CA TYR A 130 3.25 -6.15 7.35
C TYR A 130 4.22 -4.97 7.41
N GLY A 131 4.76 -4.55 6.26
CA GLY A 131 5.65 -3.39 6.17
C GLY A 131 5.01 -2.09 6.65
N ASP A 132 3.76 -1.89 6.34
CA ASP A 132 2.97 -0.74 6.78
C ASP A 132 2.76 -0.70 8.29
N LEU A 133 2.53 -1.85 8.91
CA LEU A 133 2.36 -1.98 10.35
C LEU A 133 3.66 -1.78 11.13
N LEU A 134 4.83 -1.92 10.50
CA LEU A 134 6.11 -1.59 11.13
C LEU A 134 6.31 -0.07 11.31
N ASN A 135 5.58 0.75 10.58
CA ASN A 135 5.66 2.22 10.63
C ASN A 135 4.25 2.85 10.66
N PRO A 136 3.48 2.64 11.74
CA PRO A 136 2.08 3.06 11.79
C PRO A 136 1.89 4.57 11.93
N TYR A 137 2.95 5.32 12.24
CA TYR A 137 2.91 6.76 12.47
C TYR A 137 3.40 7.56 11.27
N PRO A 138 2.84 8.77 11.06
CA PRO A 138 3.33 9.69 10.07
C PRO A 138 4.79 10.11 10.33
N LYS A 139 5.61 10.10 9.27
CA LYS A 139 7.02 10.50 9.34
C LYS A 139 7.23 12.01 9.25
N GLY A 140 6.30 12.73 8.61
CA GLY A 140 6.37 14.17 8.36
C GLY A 140 6.01 15.05 9.54
N ALA A 141 5.43 14.52 10.61
CA ALA A 141 5.14 15.28 11.82
C ALA A 141 6.44 15.67 12.54
N LYS A 142 6.75 16.93 12.57
CA LYS A 142 7.99 17.48 13.18
C LYS A 142 8.00 17.39 14.72
N SER A 143 6.85 17.21 15.33
CA SER A 143 6.69 16.98 16.76
C SER A 143 6.07 15.61 16.95
N PRO A 144 6.60 14.74 17.80
CA PRO A 144 5.86 13.57 18.22
C PRO A 144 4.62 14.11 18.96
N PHE A 145 3.53 14.20 18.22
CA PHE A 145 2.23 14.43 18.80
C PHE A 145 2.00 13.27 19.77
N ASN A 146 2.04 13.55 21.06
CA ASN A 146 1.83 12.50 22.02
C ASN A 146 0.32 12.26 22.14
N PHE A 147 -0.22 11.49 21.23
CA PHE A 147 -1.63 11.15 21.18
C PHE A 147 -2.16 10.68 22.54
N LYS A 148 -1.30 10.02 23.35
CA LYS A 148 -1.66 9.56 24.69
C LYS A 148 -1.79 10.70 25.73
N GLU A 149 -1.05 11.80 25.53
CA GLU A 149 -1.07 12.93 26.46
C GLU A 149 -2.09 14.00 26.05
N ASP A 150 -2.29 14.16 24.74
CA ASP A 150 -3.14 15.23 24.20
C ASP A 150 -4.59 14.77 23.94
N ILE A 151 -4.83 13.46 23.81
CA ILE A 151 -6.17 12.87 23.65
C ILE A 151 -6.43 11.91 24.79
N SER A 152 -7.39 12.26 25.65
CA SER A 152 -7.89 11.30 26.64
C SER A 152 -8.48 10.08 25.91
N GLY A 153 -8.36 8.88 26.51
CA GLY A 153 -8.97 7.68 25.95
C GLY A 153 -10.44 7.84 25.59
N ASP A 154 -11.16 8.62 26.39
CA ASP A 154 -12.57 8.97 26.20
C ASP A 154 -12.84 9.74 24.89
N VAL A 155 -11.95 10.66 24.51
CA VAL A 155 -12.07 11.38 23.20
C VAL A 155 -11.78 10.45 22.04
N LEU A 156 -10.81 9.55 22.20
CA LEU A 156 -10.47 8.57 21.21
C LEU A 156 -11.61 7.57 20.96
N ASP A 157 -12.20 7.05 22.03
CA ASP A 157 -13.34 6.12 21.96
C ASP A 157 -14.55 6.78 21.27
N ARG A 158 -14.82 8.05 21.56
CA ARG A 158 -15.88 8.82 20.88
C ARG A 158 -15.56 9.07 19.42
N PHE A 159 -14.30 9.27 19.07
CA PHE A 159 -13.87 9.43 17.69
C PHE A 159 -14.05 8.13 16.90
N VAL A 160 -13.62 6.99 17.46
CA VAL A 160 -13.85 5.66 16.89
C VAL A 160 -15.33 5.43 16.65
N LYS A 161 -16.16 5.67 17.68
CA LYS A 161 -17.61 5.52 17.57
C LYS A 161 -18.20 6.41 16.48
N ALA A 162 -17.77 7.67 16.40
CA ALA A 162 -18.24 8.60 15.37
C ALA A 162 -17.85 8.16 13.95
N ILE A 163 -16.66 7.57 13.76
CA ILE A 163 -16.27 6.99 12.46
C ILE A 163 -17.19 5.83 12.07
N HIS A 164 -17.48 4.93 13.01
CA HIS A 164 -18.35 3.77 12.74
C HIS A 164 -19.82 4.13 12.50
N GLU A 165 -20.31 5.24 13.09
CA GLU A 165 -21.68 5.74 12.90
C GLU A 165 -21.87 6.52 11.59
N MET A 166 -20.79 6.85 10.89
CA MET A 166 -20.87 7.60 9.62
C MET A 166 -21.07 6.65 8.45
N GLU A 167 -21.98 7.02 7.56
CA GLU A 167 -22.11 6.36 6.26
C GLU A 167 -20.79 6.44 5.48
N ASP A 168 -20.45 5.35 4.83
CA ASP A 168 -19.14 5.10 4.25
C ASP A 168 -18.99 5.69 2.83
N ASP A 169 -19.20 7.00 2.71
CA ASP A 169 -19.12 7.72 1.43
C ASP A 169 -17.90 8.67 1.32
N GLY A 170 -16.78 8.36 2.00
CA GLY A 170 -15.58 9.20 1.89
C GLY A 170 -14.60 9.06 3.06
N LEU A 171 -13.83 10.12 3.31
CA LEU A 171 -12.91 10.21 4.45
C LEU A 171 -13.71 10.60 5.69
N SER A 172 -13.95 9.64 6.58
CA SER A 172 -14.83 9.83 7.75
C SER A 172 -14.29 10.91 8.70
N PHE A 173 -12.96 11.00 8.89
CA PHE A 173 -12.36 12.04 9.72
C PHE A 173 -12.60 13.46 9.17
N MET A 174 -12.75 13.64 7.86
CA MET A 174 -13.06 14.96 7.27
C MET A 174 -14.41 15.49 7.71
N LYS A 175 -15.39 14.62 7.91
CA LYS A 175 -16.71 14.98 8.46
C LYS A 175 -16.62 15.34 9.94
N ILE A 176 -15.71 14.67 10.67
CA ILE A 176 -15.54 14.84 12.12
C ILE A 176 -14.60 16.00 12.46
N LYS A 177 -13.68 16.41 11.57
CA LYS A 177 -12.66 17.43 11.86
C LYS A 177 -13.19 18.76 12.39
N LYS A 178 -14.44 19.10 12.13
CA LYS A 178 -15.14 20.27 12.66
C LYS A 178 -15.88 20.01 13.98
N HIS A 179 -15.88 18.76 14.47
CA HIS A 179 -16.63 18.40 15.66
C HIS A 179 -16.00 19.02 16.91
N PRO A 180 -16.82 19.48 17.88
CA PRO A 180 -16.32 20.11 19.12
C PRO A 180 -15.35 19.27 19.92
N LEU A 181 -15.42 17.93 19.84
CA LEU A 181 -14.49 16.99 20.47
C LEU A 181 -13.03 17.19 20.02
N LEU A 182 -12.80 17.79 18.83
CA LEU A 182 -11.47 18.01 18.28
C LEU A 182 -10.91 19.42 18.58
N LYS A 183 -11.60 20.24 19.36
CA LYS A 183 -11.11 21.58 19.78
C LYS A 183 -9.72 21.57 20.45
N PRO A 184 -9.33 20.54 21.21
CA PRO A 184 -7.98 20.46 21.79
C PRO A 184 -6.85 20.43 20.75
N PHE A 185 -7.13 20.00 19.51
CA PHE A 185 -6.16 19.87 18.42
C PHE A 185 -5.93 21.17 17.61
N ASN A 186 -6.45 22.30 18.02
CA ASN A 186 -6.46 23.53 17.23
C ASN A 186 -5.10 24.21 17.04
N LYS A 187 -4.01 23.70 17.63
CA LYS A 187 -2.69 24.32 17.51
C LYS A 187 -2.03 24.11 16.15
N ASN A 188 -2.32 22.99 15.48
CA ASN A 188 -1.83 22.71 14.13
C ASN A 188 -2.86 21.83 13.38
N ILE A 189 -3.72 22.49 12.59
CA ILE A 189 -4.83 21.85 11.88
C ILE A 189 -4.36 20.75 10.94
N TYR A 190 -3.22 20.93 10.29
CA TYR A 190 -2.72 20.00 9.28
C TYR A 190 -2.00 18.79 9.89
N GLU A 191 -1.23 18.96 10.95
CA GLU A 191 -0.70 17.84 11.72
C GLU A 191 -1.82 16.99 12.29
N ARG A 192 -2.90 17.64 12.78
CA ARG A 192 -4.11 16.94 13.19
C ARG A 192 -4.67 16.07 12.08
N ASP A 193 -4.85 16.62 10.87
CA ASP A 193 -5.45 15.89 9.75
C ASP A 193 -4.57 14.69 9.33
N LEU A 194 -3.24 14.83 9.42
CA LEU A 194 -2.30 13.74 9.18
C LEU A 194 -2.45 12.61 10.22
N TYR A 195 -2.61 12.95 11.50
CA TYR A 195 -2.85 11.96 12.55
C TYR A 195 -4.21 11.30 12.44
N LEU A 196 -5.27 12.08 12.21
CA LEU A 196 -6.62 11.54 12.08
C LEU A 196 -6.75 10.61 10.88
N SER A 197 -6.09 10.91 9.77
CA SER A 197 -6.06 10.03 8.60
C SER A 197 -5.29 8.75 8.89
N SER A 198 -4.12 8.82 9.54
CA SER A 198 -3.38 7.61 9.92
C SER A 198 -4.19 6.73 10.88
N PHE A 199 -4.96 7.37 11.74
CA PHE A 199 -5.82 6.71 12.71
C PHE A 199 -7.01 6.01 12.03
N GLU A 200 -7.75 6.71 11.14
CA GLU A 200 -8.83 6.11 10.35
C GLU A 200 -8.31 4.94 9.51
N ARG A 201 -7.13 5.09 8.90
CA ARG A 201 -6.49 4.00 8.18
C ARG A 201 -6.29 2.76 9.04
N LEU A 202 -5.81 2.90 10.28
CA LEU A 202 -5.65 1.78 11.22
C LEU A 202 -6.98 1.16 11.63
N LEU A 203 -8.04 1.95 11.79
CA LEU A 203 -9.38 1.43 12.09
C LEU A 203 -9.89 0.56 10.94
N VAL A 204 -9.86 1.07 9.70
CA VAL A 204 -10.32 0.32 8.52
C VAL A 204 -9.46 -0.91 8.28
N LEU A 205 -8.13 -0.79 8.47
CA LEU A 205 -7.21 -1.93 8.36
C LEU A 205 -7.52 -3.01 9.40
N LYS A 206 -7.83 -2.63 10.64
CA LYS A 206 -8.24 -3.60 11.68
C LYS A 206 -9.49 -4.36 11.28
N GLU A 207 -10.51 -3.66 10.76
CA GLU A 207 -11.73 -4.29 10.29
C GLU A 207 -11.48 -5.23 9.09
N LEU A 208 -10.63 -4.82 8.16
CA LEU A 208 -10.22 -5.65 7.03
C LEU A 208 -9.53 -6.94 7.50
N LEU A 209 -8.64 -6.83 8.49
CA LEU A 209 -7.89 -7.96 9.05
C LEU A 209 -8.74 -8.91 9.92
N GLU A 210 -10.03 -8.63 10.13
CA GLU A 210 -10.99 -9.60 10.65
C GLU A 210 -11.33 -10.71 9.63
N TYR A 211 -10.94 -10.52 8.37
CA TYR A 211 -11.11 -11.47 7.26
C TYR A 211 -9.75 -12.04 6.76
N PRO A 212 -8.86 -12.52 7.65
CA PRO A 212 -7.47 -12.78 7.30
C PRO A 212 -7.30 -13.82 6.18
N LYS A 213 -8.19 -14.81 6.09
CA LYS A 213 -8.13 -15.88 5.08
C LYS A 213 -8.49 -15.42 3.66
N GLN A 214 -9.15 -14.27 3.53
CA GLN A 214 -9.51 -13.70 2.23
C GLN A 214 -8.45 -12.74 1.70
N ILE A 215 -7.51 -12.30 2.54
CA ILE A 215 -6.52 -11.25 2.19
C ILE A 215 -5.20 -11.87 1.75
N ILE A 216 -4.71 -11.42 0.60
CA ILE A 216 -3.39 -11.77 0.06
C ILE A 216 -2.70 -10.47 -0.36
N SER A 217 -1.63 -10.08 0.33
CA SER A 217 -0.79 -8.96 -0.07
C SER A 217 0.28 -9.41 -1.05
N ILE A 218 0.46 -8.66 -2.12
CA ILE A 218 1.39 -9.00 -3.21
C ILE A 218 2.23 -7.78 -3.54
N SER A 219 3.54 -7.88 -3.39
CA SER A 219 4.48 -6.79 -3.67
C SER A 219 5.41 -7.14 -4.81
N LYS A 220 5.55 -6.23 -5.78
CA LYS A 220 6.55 -6.28 -6.88
C LYS A 220 7.91 -5.79 -6.42
N SER A 221 7.97 -5.02 -5.36
CA SER A 221 9.17 -4.46 -4.78
C SER A 221 9.10 -4.54 -3.26
N SER A 222 10.23 -4.74 -2.62
CA SER A 222 10.31 -4.81 -1.16
C SER A 222 11.73 -4.45 -0.73
N SER A 223 11.86 -3.80 0.42
CA SER A 223 13.15 -3.58 1.09
C SER A 223 13.47 -4.65 2.15
N ALA A 224 12.59 -5.64 2.32
CA ALA A 224 12.78 -6.72 3.30
C ALA A 224 14.00 -7.60 2.95
N ASN A 225 14.75 -7.97 3.97
CA ASN A 225 15.98 -8.77 3.89
C ASN A 225 16.03 -9.88 4.95
N ASP A 226 14.87 -10.41 5.29
CA ASP A 226 14.68 -11.35 6.41
C ASP A 226 15.15 -12.78 6.12
N ILE A 227 15.34 -13.13 4.84
CA ILE A 227 15.82 -14.44 4.42
C ILE A 227 17.35 -14.46 4.36
N PHE A 228 17.94 -13.48 3.68
CA PHE A 228 19.39 -13.44 3.45
C PHE A 228 20.16 -12.56 4.43
N GLU A 229 19.47 -11.79 5.27
CA GLU A 229 20.08 -10.91 6.29
C GLU A 229 21.19 -10.01 5.71
N SER A 230 21.01 -9.55 4.48
CA SER A 230 21.97 -8.76 3.73
C SER A 230 21.50 -7.30 3.55
N ASN A 231 22.38 -6.44 3.02
CA ASN A 231 22.01 -5.08 2.64
C ASN A 231 21.18 -5.00 1.34
N ILE A 232 20.95 -6.16 0.70
CA ILE A 232 20.21 -6.27 -0.55
C ILE A 232 18.86 -6.90 -0.22
N PRO A 233 17.74 -6.35 -0.73
CA PRO A 233 16.42 -6.94 -0.51
C PRO A 233 16.33 -8.38 -1.02
N ASP A 234 15.67 -9.25 -0.25
CA ASP A 234 15.47 -10.66 -0.61
C ASP A 234 14.88 -10.84 -2.00
N ILE A 235 13.87 -10.03 -2.35
CA ILE A 235 13.22 -10.08 -3.67
C ILE A 235 14.20 -9.83 -4.81
N ALA A 236 15.16 -8.94 -4.63
CA ALA A 236 16.18 -8.62 -5.64
C ALA A 236 17.22 -9.74 -5.78
N ILE A 237 17.54 -10.42 -4.68
CA ILE A 237 18.42 -11.59 -4.70
C ILE A 237 17.73 -12.74 -5.46
N PHE A 238 16.50 -13.07 -5.09
CA PHE A 238 15.74 -14.11 -5.80
C PHE A 238 15.57 -13.77 -7.28
N ASP A 239 15.20 -12.51 -7.61
CA ASP A 239 14.98 -12.12 -9.01
C ASP A 239 16.25 -12.24 -9.87
N LYS A 240 17.41 -11.92 -9.29
CA LYS A 240 18.70 -12.02 -9.99
C LYS A 240 19.19 -13.44 -10.19
N TYR A 241 19.04 -14.31 -9.17
CA TYR A 241 19.68 -15.62 -9.16
C TYR A 241 18.75 -16.79 -9.48
N THR A 242 17.45 -16.54 -9.69
CA THR A 242 16.50 -17.55 -10.17
C THR A 242 15.89 -17.12 -11.50
N THR A 243 15.52 -18.09 -12.34
CA THR A 243 14.85 -17.82 -13.63
C THR A 243 13.60 -18.67 -13.83
N LYS A 244 13.54 -19.79 -13.13
CA LYS A 244 12.41 -20.70 -13.21
C LYS A 244 11.28 -20.30 -12.26
N GLN A 245 10.07 -20.67 -12.64
CA GLN A 245 8.93 -20.59 -11.71
C GLN A 245 9.23 -21.44 -10.48
N GLY A 246 8.72 -21.00 -9.34
CA GLY A 246 9.02 -21.63 -8.07
C GLY A 246 8.61 -20.79 -6.88
N ILE A 247 8.99 -21.26 -5.70
CA ILE A 247 8.66 -20.67 -4.40
C ILE A 247 9.89 -20.69 -3.52
N SER A 248 10.04 -19.70 -2.63
CA SER A 248 11.09 -19.71 -1.61
C SER A 248 10.98 -20.95 -0.72
N SER A 249 12.09 -21.67 -0.51
CA SER A 249 12.13 -22.86 0.36
C SER A 249 11.82 -22.49 1.81
N LYS A 250 12.25 -21.28 2.23
CA LYS A 250 11.98 -20.72 3.55
C LYS A 250 10.69 -19.91 3.54
N ILE A 251 9.75 -20.29 4.39
CA ILE A 251 8.54 -19.54 4.72
C ILE A 251 8.78 -18.87 6.06
N LEU A 252 8.53 -17.56 6.13
CA LEU A 252 8.73 -16.78 7.35
C LEU A 252 7.38 -16.59 8.06
N TYR A 253 7.40 -16.69 9.39
CA TYR A 253 6.30 -16.33 10.27
C TYR A 253 6.71 -15.12 11.09
N LEU A 254 6.18 -13.96 10.72
CA LEU A 254 6.60 -12.67 11.25
C LEU A 254 5.50 -12.05 12.09
N THR A 255 5.86 -11.49 13.25
CA THR A 255 4.98 -10.68 14.07
C THR A 255 5.48 -9.24 14.12
N VAL A 256 4.57 -8.28 14.22
CA VAL A 256 4.92 -6.85 14.33
C VAL A 256 5.75 -6.60 15.59
N SER A 257 5.41 -7.24 16.71
CA SER A 257 6.10 -7.09 17.99
C SER A 257 7.56 -7.57 17.99
N ASN A 258 7.91 -8.48 17.07
CA ASN A 258 9.27 -9.04 17.05
C ASN A 258 10.31 -8.09 16.41
N LYS A 259 9.88 -7.13 15.59
CA LYS A 259 10.80 -6.24 14.86
C LYS A 259 10.94 -4.85 15.45
N VAL A 260 9.87 -4.31 16.02
CA VAL A 260 9.87 -2.91 16.49
C VAL A 260 9.02 -2.79 17.75
N ASN A 261 9.51 -2.03 18.73
CA ASN A 261 8.70 -1.67 19.88
C ASN A 261 7.70 -0.56 19.51
N VAL A 262 6.72 -0.92 18.68
CA VAL A 262 5.67 -0.03 18.18
C VAL A 262 4.51 -0.04 19.17
N THR A 263 3.97 1.15 19.43
CA THR A 263 2.71 1.31 20.16
C THR A 263 1.65 1.81 19.19
N PHE A 264 0.55 1.09 19.05
CA PHE A 264 -0.57 1.53 18.21
C PHE A 264 -1.51 2.41 19.03
N PRO A 265 -2.03 3.51 18.46
CA PRO A 265 -2.97 4.39 19.15
C PRO A 265 -4.30 3.68 19.45
N VAL A 266 -4.68 2.70 18.61
CA VAL A 266 -5.86 1.84 18.75
C VAL A 266 -5.50 0.39 18.53
N TYR A 267 -6.23 -0.52 19.20
CA TYR A 267 -6.11 -1.97 18.99
C TYR A 267 -4.68 -2.50 19.11
N ASP A 268 -3.88 -1.93 20.02
CA ASP A 268 -2.46 -2.24 20.20
C ASP A 268 -2.21 -3.75 20.31
N LYS A 269 -3.01 -4.43 21.15
CA LYS A 269 -2.91 -5.88 21.33
C LYS A 269 -3.18 -6.64 20.04
N PHE A 270 -4.25 -6.26 19.32
CA PHE A 270 -4.63 -6.91 18.07
C PHE A 270 -3.50 -6.86 17.04
N PHE A 271 -2.97 -5.66 16.74
CA PHE A 271 -1.91 -5.52 15.74
C PHE A 271 -0.60 -6.20 16.14
N LYS A 272 -0.25 -6.20 17.43
CA LYS A 272 0.97 -6.85 17.94
C LYS A 272 0.93 -8.37 17.89
N GLU A 273 -0.25 -8.96 18.03
CA GLU A 273 -0.45 -10.42 18.03
C GLU A 273 -0.62 -11.02 16.62
N LEU A 274 -0.74 -10.17 15.58
CA LEU A 274 -0.85 -10.66 14.21
C LEU A 274 0.40 -11.43 13.79
N ILE A 275 0.16 -12.60 13.18
CA ILE A 275 1.19 -13.41 12.56
C ILE A 275 1.02 -13.29 11.04
N PHE A 276 2.10 -12.96 10.35
CA PHE A 276 2.14 -12.91 8.90
C PHE A 276 2.97 -14.08 8.37
N THR A 277 2.41 -14.84 7.45
CA THR A 277 3.18 -15.78 6.64
C THR A 277 3.73 -15.05 5.43
N VAL A 278 5.06 -15.01 5.29
CA VAL A 278 5.75 -14.28 4.21
C VAL A 278 6.61 -15.25 3.42
N PHE A 279 6.47 -15.19 2.11
CA PHE A 279 7.23 -16.02 1.18
C PHE A 279 7.39 -15.32 -0.18
N TYR A 280 8.24 -15.87 -1.04
CA TYR A 280 8.48 -15.35 -2.38
C TYR A 280 8.09 -16.38 -3.42
N ALA A 281 7.51 -15.94 -4.53
CA ALA A 281 7.12 -16.81 -5.63
C ALA A 281 7.38 -16.17 -7.00
N ARG A 282 7.76 -16.96 -7.97
CA ARG A 282 7.80 -16.61 -9.39
C ARG A 282 6.77 -17.46 -10.13
N LEU A 283 5.75 -16.80 -10.64
CA LEU A 283 4.59 -17.49 -11.24
C LEU A 283 4.87 -18.04 -12.65
N GLU A 284 5.84 -17.45 -13.37
CA GLU A 284 6.22 -17.85 -14.73
C GLU A 284 7.73 -17.72 -14.93
N ASP A 285 8.29 -18.60 -15.76
CA ASP A 285 9.72 -18.56 -16.09
C ASP A 285 10.13 -17.18 -16.64
N ASN A 286 11.26 -16.67 -16.15
CA ASN A 286 11.84 -15.38 -16.55
C ASN A 286 10.96 -14.14 -16.28
N LYS A 287 9.92 -14.25 -15.44
CA LYS A 287 9.15 -13.12 -14.95
C LYS A 287 9.61 -12.71 -13.54
N SER A 288 9.16 -11.57 -13.06
CA SER A 288 9.58 -11.04 -11.75
C SER A 288 9.14 -11.93 -10.59
N VAL A 289 9.95 -11.95 -9.55
CA VAL A 289 9.59 -12.55 -8.27
C VAL A 289 8.62 -11.63 -7.54
N LEU A 290 7.64 -12.21 -6.88
CA LEU A 290 6.68 -11.52 -6.03
C LEU A 290 6.94 -11.87 -4.58
N LYS A 291 6.86 -10.89 -3.68
CA LYS A 291 6.72 -11.12 -2.25
C LYS A 291 5.24 -11.24 -1.92
N ILE A 292 4.86 -12.29 -1.20
CA ILE A 292 3.48 -12.57 -0.84
C ILE A 292 3.38 -12.62 0.68
N GLU A 293 2.36 -11.97 1.23
CA GLU A 293 2.08 -11.93 2.65
C GLU A 293 0.64 -12.38 2.91
N LEU A 294 0.46 -13.28 3.86
CA LEU A 294 -0.84 -13.71 4.36
C LEU A 294 -0.94 -13.26 5.82
N PRO A 295 -2.00 -12.53 6.25
CA PRO A 295 -2.10 -12.02 7.62
C PRO A 295 -2.58 -13.11 8.61
N TYR A 296 -2.06 -14.31 8.47
CA TYR A 296 -2.28 -15.46 9.34
C TYR A 296 -1.16 -16.48 9.17
N GLU A 297 -1.05 -17.41 10.11
CA GLU A 297 -0.12 -18.52 10.03
C GLU A 297 -0.67 -19.58 9.05
N ALA A 298 0.00 -19.73 7.90
CA ALA A 298 -0.36 -20.67 6.84
C ALA A 298 0.62 -21.84 6.81
N SER A 299 0.09 -23.05 6.64
CA SER A 299 0.89 -24.24 6.36
C SER A 299 1.55 -24.16 4.98
N ARG A 300 2.59 -24.98 4.76
CA ARG A 300 3.26 -25.05 3.45
C ARG A 300 2.30 -25.44 2.32
N ASP A 301 1.36 -26.34 2.58
CA ASP A 301 0.35 -26.76 1.60
C ASP A 301 -0.63 -25.64 1.28
N GLU A 302 -1.03 -24.83 2.28
CA GLU A 302 -1.82 -23.63 2.05
C GLU A 302 -1.06 -22.61 1.19
N VAL A 303 0.23 -22.40 1.45
CA VAL A 303 1.09 -21.51 0.63
C VAL A 303 1.08 -21.96 -0.83
N TYR A 304 1.28 -23.22 -1.12
CA TYR A 304 1.20 -23.75 -2.49
C TYR A 304 -0.17 -23.52 -3.10
N SER A 305 -1.23 -23.84 -2.37
CA SER A 305 -2.62 -23.64 -2.81
C SER A 305 -2.90 -22.16 -3.14
N ILE A 306 -2.38 -21.22 -2.34
CA ILE A 306 -2.52 -19.79 -2.59
C ILE A 306 -1.77 -19.38 -3.87
N VAL A 307 -0.54 -19.87 -4.08
CA VAL A 307 0.23 -19.56 -5.29
C VAL A 307 -0.48 -20.06 -6.54
N GLU A 308 -1.07 -21.25 -6.52
CA GLU A 308 -1.87 -21.81 -7.62
C GLU A 308 -3.13 -20.97 -7.91
N LYS A 309 -3.76 -20.43 -6.87
CA LYS A 309 -4.90 -19.51 -7.02
C LYS A 309 -4.47 -18.16 -7.63
N ILE A 310 -3.36 -17.60 -7.17
CA ILE A 310 -2.81 -16.37 -7.75
C ILE A 310 -2.46 -16.61 -9.23
N LYS A 311 -1.81 -17.73 -9.55
CA LYS A 311 -1.42 -18.09 -10.92
C LYS A 311 -2.61 -18.11 -11.87
N LYS A 312 -3.75 -18.66 -11.44
CA LYS A 312 -4.97 -18.80 -12.26
C LYS A 312 -5.46 -17.49 -12.87
N TYR A 313 -5.33 -16.37 -12.14
CA TYR A 313 -5.76 -15.05 -12.59
C TYR A 313 -4.60 -14.10 -12.84
N SER A 314 -3.43 -14.69 -13.19
CA SER A 314 -2.21 -13.94 -13.53
C SER A 314 -1.92 -14.01 -15.02
N THR A 315 -1.37 -12.91 -15.53
CA THR A 315 -0.86 -12.79 -16.89
C THR A 315 0.54 -12.20 -16.82
N ASP A 316 1.48 -12.76 -17.59
CA ASP A 316 2.86 -12.29 -17.56
C ASP A 316 3.53 -12.35 -16.17
N GLY A 317 3.14 -13.34 -15.36
CA GLY A 317 3.67 -13.55 -14.01
C GLY A 317 3.15 -12.60 -12.95
N TYR A 318 2.07 -11.84 -13.22
CA TYR A 318 1.45 -10.90 -12.27
C TYR A 318 -0.08 -10.97 -12.29
N PRO A 319 -0.77 -10.79 -11.14
CA PRO A 319 -2.23 -10.81 -11.09
C PRO A 319 -2.87 -9.76 -11.99
N TYR A 320 -3.72 -10.21 -12.90
CA TYR A 320 -4.33 -9.36 -13.93
C TYR A 320 -5.17 -8.22 -13.32
N LEU A 321 -5.99 -8.50 -12.30
CA LEU A 321 -6.85 -7.48 -11.71
C LEU A 321 -6.04 -6.37 -11.00
N LEU A 322 -4.91 -6.69 -10.33
CA LEU A 322 -4.03 -5.66 -9.77
C LEU A 322 -3.44 -4.77 -10.86
N ASN A 323 -2.98 -5.37 -11.96
CA ASN A 323 -2.45 -4.59 -13.07
C ASN A 323 -3.53 -3.72 -13.73
N LYS A 324 -4.75 -4.24 -13.85
CA LYS A 324 -5.88 -3.49 -14.42
C LYS A 324 -6.28 -2.33 -13.52
N ALA A 325 -6.50 -2.56 -12.21
CA ALA A 325 -6.85 -1.53 -11.24
C ALA A 325 -5.80 -0.40 -11.24
N HIS A 326 -4.50 -0.78 -11.24
CA HIS A 326 -3.41 0.19 -11.32
C HIS A 326 -3.52 1.11 -12.55
N ASN A 327 -3.81 0.54 -13.72
CA ASN A 327 -3.92 1.33 -14.96
C ASN A 327 -5.19 2.18 -15.02
N ASP A 328 -6.29 1.70 -14.47
CA ASP A 328 -7.58 2.38 -14.51
C ASP A 328 -7.64 3.58 -13.54
N VAL A 329 -7.04 3.47 -12.34
CA VAL A 329 -7.14 4.49 -11.27
C VAL A 329 -6.17 5.67 -11.42
N VAL A 330 -5.16 5.58 -12.29
CA VAL A 330 -4.09 6.59 -12.40
C VAL A 330 -4.62 7.99 -12.71
N ILE A 331 -4.40 8.93 -11.81
CA ILE A 331 -4.72 10.36 -11.99
C ILE A 331 -3.52 11.08 -12.61
N THR A 332 -3.59 11.37 -13.91
CA THR A 332 -2.51 12.04 -14.64
C THR A 332 -2.52 13.57 -14.45
N ASP A 333 -1.42 14.24 -14.80
CA ASP A 333 -1.36 15.71 -14.84
C ASP A 333 -2.40 16.31 -15.77
N ARG A 334 -2.82 15.61 -16.83
CA ARG A 334 -3.89 16.01 -17.71
C ARG A 334 -5.23 16.00 -16.99
N ASN A 335 -5.53 14.94 -16.24
CA ASN A 335 -6.74 14.83 -15.45
C ASN A 335 -6.83 15.96 -14.43
N ILE A 336 -5.75 16.25 -13.68
CA ILE A 336 -5.73 17.37 -12.73
C ILE A 336 -6.03 18.70 -13.40
N LYS A 337 -5.47 18.97 -14.59
CA LYS A 337 -5.78 20.20 -15.34
C LYS A 337 -7.24 20.30 -15.77
N GLU A 338 -7.84 19.19 -16.16
CA GLU A 338 -9.26 19.10 -16.52
C GLU A 338 -10.16 19.31 -15.30
N LEU A 339 -9.86 18.69 -14.17
CA LEU A 339 -10.59 18.86 -12.90
C LEU A 339 -10.53 20.31 -12.40
N ILE A 340 -9.38 20.98 -12.47
CA ILE A 340 -9.21 22.39 -12.13
C ILE A 340 -10.11 23.29 -12.97
N LYS A 341 -10.24 23.02 -14.28
CA LYS A 341 -11.12 23.75 -15.18
C LYS A 341 -12.59 23.54 -14.82
N ILE A 342 -12.98 22.29 -14.54
CA ILE A 342 -14.35 21.94 -14.13
C ILE A 342 -14.70 22.63 -12.80
N ALA A 343 -13.78 22.60 -11.84
CA ALA A 343 -13.92 23.26 -10.53
C ALA A 343 -13.84 24.80 -10.63
N LYS A 344 -13.55 25.37 -11.80
CA LYS A 344 -13.42 26.82 -12.06
C LYS A 344 -12.40 27.51 -11.15
N ILE A 345 -11.30 26.82 -10.83
CA ILE A 345 -10.24 27.39 -10.01
C ILE A 345 -9.38 28.31 -10.89
N ASN A 346 -9.42 29.63 -10.60
CA ASN A 346 -8.72 30.67 -11.35
C ASN A 346 -7.50 31.19 -10.58
N GLU A 347 -6.63 30.28 -10.11
CA GLU A 347 -5.40 30.68 -9.41
C GLU A 347 -4.16 30.60 -10.32
N LYS A 348 -3.22 31.55 -10.14
CA LYS A 348 -1.97 31.56 -10.88
C LYS A 348 -1.00 30.52 -10.31
N THR A 349 -0.33 29.82 -11.18
CA THR A 349 0.79 28.95 -10.79
C THR A 349 2.10 29.76 -10.68
N ASN A 350 3.06 29.28 -9.88
CA ASN A 350 4.38 29.93 -9.76
C ASN A 350 5.12 30.08 -11.10
N ARG A 351 4.78 29.30 -12.13
CA ARG A 351 5.38 29.38 -13.47
C ARG A 351 4.77 30.46 -14.35
N GLU A 352 3.51 30.80 -14.15
CA GLU A 352 2.80 31.83 -14.92
C GLU A 352 3.17 33.24 -14.49
N MET A 353 3.94 33.41 -13.40
CA MET A 353 4.54 34.70 -12.99
C MET A 353 5.89 34.98 -13.63
N LEU A 354 6.48 34.02 -14.32
CA LEU A 354 7.80 34.16 -14.98
C LEU A 354 7.68 34.38 -16.50
N GLY A 355 6.47 34.56 -17.01
CA GLY A 355 6.15 34.84 -18.42
C GLY A 355 5.86 36.27 -18.69
#